data_fa313536b94ef7d4c923a6f38e0b3bdf
#
_entry.id   fa313536b94ef7d4c923a6f38e0b3bdf
#
_cell.length_a   1.000
_cell.length_b   1.000
_cell.length_c   1.000
_cell.angle_alpha   90.00
_cell.angle_beta   90.00
_cell.angle_gamma   90.00
#
_symmetry.space_group_name_H-M   'P 1'
#
loop_
_entity.id
_entity.type
_entity.pdbx_description
1 polymer ?
#
loop_
_entity_poly.entity_id
_entity_poly.type
_entity_poly.pdbx_seq_one_letter_code
_entity_poly.pdbx_strand_id
1 'polypeptide(L)'
;MATAKEGDNRSADIIKNWLRNRYTIEFLGTWEMIHNPDFKVVEFDHFRMSAGLPSFVLSASEWIERTNAIGIIVKKGRYGGTYAHKDIAFEFGSAISVTFKLYLIEEFQRLKTEEQRLLGWSAKRELSKINYRIHTDAIKQNLIPAEVT
;
A
#
# COMPACT_ATOMS: atom_id res chain seq x y z
N MET A 1 -17.95 -1.18 -34.66
CA MET A 1 -17.90 -2.19 -33.58
C MET A 1 -16.49 -2.76 -33.29
N ALA A 2 -15.42 -2.07 -33.71
CA ALA A 2 -14.03 -2.52 -33.49
C ALA A 2 -13.35 -1.93 -32.21
N THR A 3 -13.89 -0.89 -31.64
CA THR A 3 -13.23 -0.11 -30.58
C THR A 3 -13.19 -0.76 -29.18
N ALA A 4 -14.15 -1.62 -28.84
CA ALA A 4 -14.18 -2.28 -27.53
C ALA A 4 -13.15 -3.44 -27.40
N LYS A 5 -12.84 -4.11 -28.50
CA LYS A 5 -11.87 -5.21 -28.53
C LYS A 5 -10.41 -4.76 -28.51
N GLU A 6 -10.13 -3.58 -29.08
CA GLU A 6 -8.77 -3.01 -29.08
C GLU A 6 -8.34 -2.50 -27.70
N GLY A 7 -9.27 -1.92 -26.95
CA GLY A 7 -8.98 -1.46 -25.58
C GLY A 7 -8.69 -2.59 -24.61
N ASP A 8 -9.39 -3.72 -24.75
CA ASP A 8 -9.23 -4.89 -23.91
C ASP A 8 -7.88 -5.61 -24.16
N ASN A 9 -7.49 -5.74 -25.42
CA ASN A 9 -6.19 -6.28 -25.80
C ASN A 9 -5.01 -5.43 -25.30
N ARG A 10 -5.14 -4.10 -25.40
CA ARG A 10 -4.10 -3.17 -24.93
C ARG A 10 -3.91 -3.26 -23.40
N SER A 11 -4.99 -3.36 -22.64
CA SER A 11 -4.94 -3.52 -21.18
C SER A 11 -4.28 -4.83 -20.77
N ALA A 12 -4.59 -5.91 -21.45
CA ALA A 12 -3.98 -7.22 -21.21
C ALA A 12 -2.47 -7.20 -21.51
N ASP A 13 -2.04 -6.52 -22.54
CA ASP A 13 -0.63 -6.38 -22.92
C ASP A 13 0.16 -5.54 -21.92
N ILE A 14 -0.43 -4.49 -21.38
CA ILE A 14 0.18 -3.69 -20.30
C ILE A 14 0.40 -4.55 -19.06
N ILE A 15 -0.58 -5.32 -18.65
CA ILE A 15 -0.48 -6.22 -17.50
C ILE A 15 0.59 -7.30 -17.73
N LYS A 16 0.62 -7.93 -18.92
CA LYS A 16 1.66 -8.90 -19.25
C LYS A 16 3.07 -8.30 -19.22
N ASN A 17 3.25 -7.10 -19.75
CA ASN A 17 4.52 -6.41 -19.72
C ASN A 17 4.96 -6.08 -18.29
N TRP A 18 4.04 -5.67 -17.44
CA TRP A 18 4.30 -5.43 -16.02
C TRP A 18 4.71 -6.73 -15.29
N LEU A 19 4.03 -7.84 -15.56
CA LEU A 19 4.33 -9.15 -14.97
C LEU A 19 5.66 -9.77 -15.46
N ARG A 20 6.24 -9.29 -16.55
CA ARG A 20 7.57 -9.72 -17.01
C ARG A 20 8.72 -9.23 -16.14
N ASN A 21 8.49 -8.18 -15.38
CA ASN A 21 9.51 -7.56 -14.55
C ASN A 21 9.74 -8.39 -13.28
N ARG A 22 10.99 -8.72 -12.99
CA ARG A 22 11.37 -9.46 -11.78
C ARG A 22 10.93 -8.76 -10.50
N TYR A 23 11.09 -7.44 -10.44
CA TYR A 23 10.62 -6.65 -9.29
C TYR A 23 9.12 -6.81 -9.04
N THR A 24 8.32 -6.82 -10.10
CA THR A 24 6.87 -7.05 -10.00
C THR A 24 6.56 -8.42 -9.41
N ILE A 25 7.22 -9.47 -9.88
CA ILE A 25 7.04 -10.82 -9.36
C ILE A 25 7.44 -10.92 -7.89
N GLU A 26 8.56 -10.31 -7.51
CA GLU A 26 9.00 -10.25 -6.12
C GLU A 26 8.01 -9.48 -5.23
N PHE A 27 7.48 -8.36 -5.70
CA PHE A 27 6.46 -7.60 -4.99
C PHE A 27 5.17 -8.42 -4.78
N LEU A 28 4.64 -9.01 -5.84
CA LEU A 28 3.43 -9.83 -5.77
C LEU A 28 3.62 -11.04 -4.86
N GLY A 29 4.73 -11.74 -4.99
CA GLY A 29 5.02 -12.90 -4.15
C GLY A 29 5.19 -12.53 -2.67
N THR A 30 5.84 -11.43 -2.38
CA THR A 30 5.98 -10.91 -1.00
C THR A 30 4.61 -10.54 -0.41
N TRP A 31 3.78 -9.85 -1.18
CA TRP A 31 2.44 -9.50 -0.75
C TRP A 31 1.59 -10.75 -0.44
N GLU A 32 1.63 -11.75 -1.32
CA GLU A 32 0.92 -13.01 -1.14
C GLU A 32 1.44 -13.78 0.10
N MET A 33 2.74 -13.87 0.31
CA MET A 33 3.31 -14.52 1.50
C MET A 33 2.84 -13.90 2.80
N ILE A 34 2.60 -12.59 2.81
CA ILE A 34 2.11 -11.87 4.00
C ILE A 34 0.62 -12.11 4.23
N HIS A 35 -0.20 -12.18 3.17
CA HIS A 35 -1.66 -12.14 3.26
C HIS A 35 -2.36 -13.45 2.91
N ASN A 36 -1.64 -14.43 2.34
CA ASN A 36 -2.23 -15.63 1.79
C ASN A 36 -1.52 -16.88 2.34
N PRO A 37 -2.10 -17.58 3.33
CA PRO A 37 -1.50 -18.78 3.90
C PRO A 37 -1.42 -19.97 2.93
N ASP A 38 -2.27 -19.98 1.91
CA ASP A 38 -2.34 -21.05 0.91
C ASP A 38 -1.51 -20.75 -0.37
N PHE A 39 -0.66 -19.72 -0.31
CA PHE A 39 0.19 -19.35 -1.43
C PHE A 39 1.28 -20.38 -1.72
N LYS A 40 1.42 -20.76 -2.98
CA LYS A 40 2.40 -21.76 -3.44
C LYS A 40 3.76 -21.12 -3.68
N VAL A 41 4.59 -21.06 -2.66
CA VAL A 41 5.92 -20.42 -2.69
C VAL A 41 6.86 -21.08 -3.71
N VAL A 42 6.79 -22.39 -3.91
CA VAL A 42 7.63 -23.09 -4.90
C VAL A 42 7.34 -22.62 -6.32
N GLU A 43 6.08 -22.46 -6.69
CA GLU A 43 5.68 -21.92 -7.99
C GLU A 43 6.11 -20.45 -8.14
N PHE A 44 5.98 -19.69 -7.09
CA PHE A 44 6.49 -18.30 -7.04
C PHE A 44 8.01 -18.26 -7.31
N ASP A 45 8.79 -19.11 -6.67
CA ASP A 45 10.23 -19.18 -6.89
C ASP A 45 10.59 -19.50 -8.34
N HIS A 46 9.86 -20.39 -8.99
CA HIS A 46 10.03 -20.67 -10.42
C HIS A 46 9.81 -19.42 -11.27
N PHE A 47 8.74 -18.66 -11.02
CA PHE A 47 8.49 -17.41 -11.73
C PHE A 47 9.56 -16.36 -11.45
N ARG A 48 9.97 -16.22 -10.20
CA ARG A 48 11.01 -15.27 -9.79
C ARG A 48 12.35 -15.52 -10.49
N MET A 49 12.73 -16.80 -10.64
CA MET A 49 13.97 -17.18 -11.32
C MET A 49 13.92 -16.91 -12.82
N SER A 50 12.75 -17.05 -13.44
CA SER A 50 12.56 -16.84 -14.88
C SER A 50 12.22 -15.39 -15.24
N ALA A 51 11.74 -14.60 -14.31
CA ALA A 51 11.32 -13.21 -14.54
C ALA A 51 12.52 -12.34 -14.97
N GLY A 52 12.25 -11.45 -15.93
CA GLY A 52 13.26 -10.59 -16.54
C GLY A 52 13.99 -11.22 -17.73
N LEU A 53 13.87 -12.50 -17.96
CA LEU A 53 14.41 -13.13 -19.17
C LEU A 53 13.57 -12.73 -20.40
N PRO A 54 14.19 -12.58 -21.59
CA PRO A 54 13.46 -12.18 -22.82
C PRO A 54 12.34 -13.13 -23.21
N SER A 55 12.48 -14.42 -22.91
CA SER A 55 11.48 -15.46 -23.19
C SER A 55 10.38 -15.57 -22.15
N PHE A 56 10.51 -14.90 -20.99
CA PHE A 56 9.54 -15.00 -19.92
C PHE A 56 8.27 -14.21 -20.27
N VAL A 57 7.15 -14.88 -20.27
CA VAL A 57 5.81 -14.32 -20.45
C VAL A 57 4.87 -14.94 -19.41
N LEU A 58 4.15 -14.10 -18.70
CA LEU A 58 3.21 -14.51 -17.67
C LEU A 58 1.92 -13.72 -17.79
N SER A 59 0.77 -14.43 -17.79
CA SER A 59 -0.53 -13.79 -17.68
C SER A 59 -1.01 -13.76 -16.24
N ALA A 60 -1.92 -12.84 -15.93
CA ALA A 60 -2.53 -12.77 -14.60
C ALA A 60 -3.28 -14.07 -14.24
N SER A 61 -3.97 -14.69 -15.20
CA SER A 61 -4.64 -15.98 -14.99
C SER A 61 -3.66 -17.09 -14.63
N GLU A 62 -2.55 -17.19 -15.34
CA GLU A 62 -1.51 -18.19 -15.06
C GLU A 62 -0.87 -17.99 -13.70
N TRP A 63 -0.59 -16.73 -13.31
CA TRP A 63 -0.12 -16.39 -11.98
C TRP A 63 -1.07 -16.92 -10.91
N ILE A 64 -2.37 -16.63 -11.02
CA ILE A 64 -3.39 -17.06 -10.07
C ILE A 64 -3.49 -18.57 -9.98
N GLU A 65 -3.58 -19.25 -11.14
CA GLU A 65 -3.78 -20.71 -11.21
C GLU A 65 -2.59 -21.48 -10.62
N ARG A 66 -1.38 -21.06 -10.93
CA ARG A 66 -0.18 -21.78 -10.49
C ARG A 66 0.20 -21.47 -9.05
N THR A 67 0.07 -20.22 -8.59
CA THR A 67 0.51 -19.82 -7.26
C THR A 67 -0.60 -19.82 -6.22
N ASN A 68 -1.85 -20.01 -6.62
CA ASN A 68 -3.03 -19.85 -5.75
C ASN A 68 -3.13 -18.43 -5.16
N ALA A 69 -2.76 -17.42 -5.94
CA ALA A 69 -2.76 -16.03 -5.54
C ALA A 69 -4.19 -15.50 -5.29
N ILE A 70 -4.32 -14.61 -4.31
CA ILE A 70 -5.58 -13.96 -3.95
C ILE A 70 -5.57 -12.43 -4.21
N GLY A 71 -4.40 -11.84 -4.37
CA GLY A 71 -4.24 -10.40 -4.54
C GLY A 71 -4.72 -9.87 -5.89
N ILE A 72 -4.80 -10.73 -6.90
CA ILE A 72 -5.31 -10.41 -8.23
C ILE A 72 -6.45 -11.38 -8.56
N ILE A 73 -7.51 -10.85 -9.15
CA ILE A 73 -8.70 -11.62 -9.57
C ILE A 73 -8.97 -11.33 -11.03
N VAL A 74 -9.15 -12.37 -11.82
CA VAL A 74 -9.54 -12.27 -13.23
C VAL A 74 -10.98 -12.75 -13.39
N LYS A 75 -11.85 -11.87 -13.87
CA LYS A 75 -13.24 -12.20 -14.22
C LYS A 75 -13.39 -12.27 -15.72
N LYS A 76 -14.01 -13.34 -16.20
CA LYS A 76 -14.36 -13.53 -17.62
C LYS A 76 -15.79 -13.03 -17.88
N GLY A 77 -16.09 -12.66 -19.13
CA GLY A 77 -17.41 -12.27 -19.56
C GLY A 77 -17.55 -10.78 -19.94
N ARG A 78 -18.78 -10.34 -20.20
CA ARG A 78 -19.10 -8.99 -20.68
C ARG A 78 -18.62 -7.88 -19.74
N TYR A 79 -18.68 -8.14 -18.44
CA TYR A 79 -18.21 -7.25 -17.38
C TYR A 79 -16.92 -7.76 -16.72
N GLY A 80 -16.16 -8.54 -17.50
CA GLY A 80 -14.90 -9.10 -17.06
C GLY A 80 -13.80 -8.06 -16.95
N GLY A 81 -12.68 -8.48 -16.37
CA GLY A 81 -11.50 -7.65 -16.22
C GLY A 81 -10.57 -8.22 -15.17
N THR A 82 -9.45 -7.59 -14.99
CA THR A 82 -8.48 -7.90 -13.95
C THR A 82 -8.64 -6.91 -12.81
N TYR A 83 -8.88 -7.42 -11.62
CA TYR A 83 -9.04 -6.66 -10.39
C TYR A 83 -7.89 -6.99 -9.44
N ALA A 84 -7.45 -6.04 -8.67
CA ALA A 84 -6.36 -6.23 -7.73
C ALA A 84 -6.67 -5.60 -6.37
N HIS A 85 -6.06 -6.16 -5.31
CA HIS A 85 -6.05 -5.49 -4.02
C HIS A 85 -5.44 -4.09 -4.16
N LYS A 86 -5.89 -3.14 -3.33
CA LYS A 86 -5.46 -1.73 -3.40
C LYS A 86 -3.93 -1.55 -3.42
N ASP A 87 -3.19 -2.33 -2.63
CA ASP A 87 -1.72 -2.24 -2.56
C ASP A 87 -1.08 -2.59 -3.91
N ILE A 88 -1.60 -3.65 -4.55
CA ILE A 88 -1.15 -4.11 -5.87
C ILE A 88 -1.57 -3.12 -6.96
N ALA A 89 -2.77 -2.55 -6.85
CA ALA A 89 -3.25 -1.54 -7.79
C ALA A 89 -2.39 -0.26 -7.72
N PHE A 90 -1.97 0.17 -6.54
CA PHE A 90 -1.06 1.30 -6.36
C PHE A 90 0.34 1.01 -6.95
N GLU A 91 0.88 -0.18 -6.74
CA GLU A 91 2.15 -0.59 -7.36
C GLU A 91 2.05 -0.61 -8.89
N PHE A 92 0.99 -1.19 -9.43
CA PHE A 92 0.74 -1.20 -10.87
C PHE A 92 0.65 0.22 -11.44
N GLY A 93 -0.14 1.09 -10.83
CA GLY A 93 -0.25 2.50 -11.22
C GLY A 93 1.10 3.23 -11.19
N SER A 94 1.90 2.98 -10.17
CA SER A 94 3.24 3.55 -10.01
C SER A 94 4.21 3.04 -11.09
N ALA A 95 4.09 1.79 -11.51
CA ALA A 95 4.94 1.19 -12.54
C ALA A 95 4.65 1.72 -13.96
N ILE A 96 3.37 2.04 -14.24
CA ILE A 96 2.95 2.49 -15.58
C ILE A 96 2.86 4.02 -15.73
N SER A 97 2.84 4.77 -14.64
CA SER A 97 2.73 6.23 -14.65
C SER A 97 3.70 6.88 -13.68
N VAL A 98 4.70 7.57 -14.23
CA VAL A 98 5.68 8.34 -13.45
C VAL A 98 4.98 9.47 -12.66
N THR A 99 4.01 10.14 -13.28
CA THR A 99 3.23 11.21 -12.61
C THR A 99 2.46 10.69 -11.41
N PHE A 100 1.82 9.53 -11.55
CA PHE A 100 1.10 8.90 -10.45
C PHE A 100 2.07 8.50 -9.31
N LYS A 101 3.22 7.95 -9.65
CA LYS A 101 4.26 7.60 -8.67
C LYS A 101 4.73 8.82 -7.88
N LEU A 102 5.03 9.92 -8.56
CA LEU A 102 5.42 11.18 -7.90
C LEU A 102 4.32 11.72 -7.00
N TYR A 103 3.08 11.69 -7.46
CA TYR A 103 1.92 12.07 -6.65
C TYR A 103 1.82 11.25 -5.37
N LEU A 104 1.97 9.93 -5.44
CA LEU A 104 1.95 9.07 -4.25
C LEU A 104 3.07 9.39 -3.27
N ILE A 105 4.28 9.67 -3.75
CA ILE A 105 5.42 10.04 -2.92
C ILE A 105 5.16 11.37 -2.20
N GLU A 106 4.69 12.37 -2.93
CA GLU A 106 4.38 13.70 -2.38
C GLU A 106 3.26 13.63 -1.34
N GLU A 107 2.20 12.88 -1.64
CA GLU A 107 1.07 12.70 -0.73
C GLU A 107 1.46 11.95 0.54
N PHE A 108 2.31 10.93 0.42
CA PHE A 108 2.87 10.23 1.59
C PHE A 108 3.67 11.20 2.48
N GLN A 109 4.54 12.01 1.89
CA GLN A 109 5.33 13.00 2.63
C GLN A 109 4.44 14.05 3.29
N ARG A 110 3.42 14.52 2.61
CA ARG A 110 2.43 15.46 3.14
C ARG A 110 1.71 14.90 4.36
N LEU A 111 1.19 13.66 4.25
CA LEU A 111 0.50 12.98 5.34
C LEU A 111 1.41 12.72 6.53
N LYS A 112 2.67 12.34 6.31
CA LYS A 112 3.65 12.17 7.38
C LYS A 112 3.97 13.46 8.11
N THR A 113 4.13 14.56 7.39
CA THR A 113 4.34 15.88 7.98
C THR A 113 3.14 16.32 8.81
N GLU A 114 1.92 16.11 8.31
CA GLU A 114 0.69 16.43 9.03
C GLU A 114 0.53 15.58 10.31
N GLU A 115 0.80 14.28 10.22
CA GLU A 115 0.78 13.38 11.38
C GLU A 115 1.75 13.85 12.46
N GLN A 116 2.99 14.20 12.09
CA GLN A 116 3.99 14.71 13.02
C GLN A 116 3.57 16.04 13.66
N ARG A 117 2.95 16.92 12.87
CA ARG A 117 2.41 18.20 13.37
C ARG A 117 1.31 17.96 14.41
N LEU A 118 0.37 17.08 14.15
CA LEU A 118 -0.73 16.72 15.06
C LEU A 118 -0.20 16.08 16.35
N LEU A 119 0.77 15.18 16.25
CA LEU A 119 1.41 14.56 17.42
C LEU A 119 2.16 15.61 18.25
N GLY A 120 2.88 16.55 17.63
CA GLY A 120 3.54 17.65 18.30
C GLY A 120 2.57 18.56 19.04
N TRP A 121 1.43 18.87 18.46
CA TRP A 121 0.36 19.65 19.10
C TRP A 121 -0.25 18.92 20.30
N SER A 122 -0.48 17.63 20.18
CA SER A 122 -1.01 16.80 21.27
C SER A 122 -0.05 16.75 22.46
N ALA A 123 1.24 16.53 22.20
CA ALA A 123 2.27 16.51 23.23
C ALA A 123 2.38 17.87 23.94
N LYS A 124 2.38 18.98 23.21
CA LYS A 124 2.41 20.34 23.78
C LYS A 124 1.17 20.60 24.65
N ARG A 125 -0.01 20.18 24.21
CA ARG A 125 -1.25 20.33 24.96
C ARG A 125 -1.20 19.57 26.29
N GLU A 126 -0.72 18.34 26.28
CA GLU A 126 -0.59 17.54 27.50
C GLU A 126 0.45 18.13 28.47
N LEU A 127 1.59 18.58 27.98
CA LEU A 127 2.60 19.27 28.78
C LEU A 127 2.04 20.56 29.40
N SER A 128 1.27 21.34 28.67
CA SER A 128 0.62 22.56 29.19
C SER A 128 -0.38 22.24 30.29
N LYS A 129 -1.16 21.19 30.17
CA LYS A 129 -2.09 20.73 31.23
C LYS A 129 -1.34 20.31 32.49
N ILE A 130 -0.25 19.57 32.36
CA ILE A 130 0.58 19.13 33.47
C ILE A 130 1.20 20.34 34.19
N ASN A 131 1.79 21.26 33.45
CA ASN A 131 2.36 22.49 34.02
C ASN A 131 1.32 23.34 34.74
N TYR A 132 0.14 23.52 34.16
CA TYR A 132 -0.95 24.24 34.80
C TYR A 132 -1.35 23.60 36.14
N ARG A 133 -1.46 22.28 36.17
CA ARG A 133 -1.81 21.51 37.37
C ARG A 133 -0.75 21.68 38.47
N ILE A 134 0.54 21.55 38.14
CA ILE A 134 1.64 21.71 39.07
C ILE A 134 1.65 23.11 39.67
N HIS A 135 1.49 24.15 38.84
CA HIS A 135 1.44 25.53 39.33
C HIS A 135 0.23 25.81 40.23
N THR A 136 -0.92 25.31 39.88
CA THR A 136 -2.14 25.48 40.67
C THR A 136 -2.03 24.80 42.03
N ASP A 137 -1.49 23.58 42.08
CA ASP A 137 -1.30 22.83 43.33
C ASP A 137 -0.25 23.50 44.23
N ALA A 138 0.84 24.03 43.65
CA ALA A 138 1.84 24.79 44.39
C ALA A 138 1.26 26.07 45.01
N ILE A 139 0.42 26.81 44.30
CA ILE A 139 -0.28 27.97 44.80
C ILE A 139 -1.23 27.60 45.94
N LYS A 140 -2.01 26.54 45.81
CA LYS A 140 -2.93 26.07 46.86
C LYS A 140 -2.21 25.66 48.13
N GLN A 141 -1.05 24.99 48.01
CA GLN A 141 -0.30 24.51 49.16
C GLN A 141 0.52 25.58 49.88
N ASN A 142 1.03 26.60 49.16
CA ASN A 142 2.00 27.54 49.70
C ASN A 142 1.50 28.98 49.87
N LEU A 143 0.44 29.39 49.16
CA LEU A 143 -0.03 30.76 49.12
C LEU A 143 -1.42 30.99 49.72
N ILE A 144 -2.18 29.96 49.91
CA ILE A 144 -3.50 30.02 50.60
C ILE A 144 -3.23 29.75 52.09
N PRO A 145 -3.41 30.73 52.98
CA PRO A 145 -3.27 30.47 54.40
C PRO A 145 -4.24 29.40 54.86
N ALA A 146 -3.78 28.47 55.66
CA ALA A 146 -4.70 27.56 56.35
C ALA A 146 -5.66 28.45 57.17
N GLU A 147 -6.96 28.28 56.97
CA GLU A 147 -7.93 28.99 57.81
C GLU A 147 -7.60 28.67 59.28
N VAL A 148 -7.19 29.71 59.96
CA VAL A 148 -7.02 29.64 61.43
C VAL A 148 -8.41 29.64 62.03
N THR A 149 -8.88 28.51 62.44
CA THR A 149 -10.04 28.41 63.29
C THR A 149 -9.70 28.88 64.69
#